data_7f81328dbb4f3181de816a05408a5142
#
_entry.id   7f81328dbb4f3181de816a05408a5142
#
_cell.length_a   1.000
_cell.length_b   1.000
_cell.length_c   1.000
_cell.angle_alpha   90.00
_cell.angle_beta   90.00
_cell.angle_gamma   90.00
#
_symmetry.space_group_name_H-M   'P 1'
#
loop_
_entity.id
_entity.type
_entity.pdbx_description
1 polymer ?
#
loop_
_entity_poly.entity_id
_entity_poly.type
_entity_poly.pdbx_seq_one_letter_code
_entity_poly.pdbx_strand_id
1 'polypeptide(L)'
;PQCASALDEPAKRAISIKRTLDTVNEISHAFLLPALLRGRVGEFSISALESELEGIQEKIDAIAFELYEISEDDQNAIKLGNKEESSLDSSIEADEEADADDLEEESGDNTSDQGNLLSWCVGVGFGRFDLRLATLERSAPPEPDPFDPLPAKSPGMLPDGAAPFHVHEGILVDDQGHPHDLARLVEEVLARVDVAVPEDVRRWLQRDFFPFHLQRYSKSRRKA
;
A
#
# COMPACT_ATOMS: atom_id res chain seq x y z
N PRO A 1 17.10 -13.34 30.47
CA PRO A 1 17.94 -12.50 29.62
C PRO A 1 18.24 -13.14 28.26
N GLN A 2 18.45 -14.47 28.16
CA GLN A 2 18.78 -15.14 26.89
C GLN A 2 17.60 -15.20 25.91
N CYS A 3 16.37 -15.39 26.37
CA CYS A 3 15.19 -15.47 25.51
C CYS A 3 14.83 -14.09 24.86
N ALA A 4 15.02 -12.98 25.59
CA ALA A 4 14.77 -11.66 25.01
C ALA A 4 15.68 -11.37 23.81
N SER A 5 16.93 -11.83 23.84
CA SER A 5 17.88 -11.69 22.74
C SER A 5 17.53 -12.60 21.55
N ALA A 6 16.88 -13.75 21.77
CA ALA A 6 16.46 -14.66 20.71
C ALA A 6 15.26 -14.12 19.89
N LEU A 7 14.42 -13.28 20.50
CA LEU A 7 13.25 -12.66 19.85
C LEU A 7 13.58 -11.32 19.14
N ASP A 8 14.69 -10.65 19.50
CA ASP A 8 15.03 -9.31 19.02
C ASP A 8 15.19 -9.27 17.48
N GLU A 9 15.99 -10.16 16.92
CA GLU A 9 16.24 -10.22 15.47
C GLU A 9 15.00 -10.61 14.66
N PRO A 10 14.24 -11.68 15.02
CA PRO A 10 13.00 -12.01 14.34
C PRO A 10 11.96 -10.87 14.40
N ALA A 11 11.82 -10.21 15.55
CA ALA A 11 10.88 -9.11 15.70
C ALA A 11 11.25 -7.90 14.84
N LYS A 12 12.53 -7.49 14.82
CA LYS A 12 13.01 -6.42 13.94
C LYS A 12 12.80 -6.75 12.47
N ARG A 13 13.08 -8.00 12.08
CA ARG A 13 12.87 -8.42 10.70
C ARG A 13 11.38 -8.41 10.32
N ALA A 14 10.49 -8.87 11.20
CA ALA A 14 9.05 -8.81 10.98
C ALA A 14 8.55 -7.37 10.81
N ILE A 15 9.04 -6.42 11.63
CA ILE A 15 8.73 -5.00 11.49
C ILE A 15 9.20 -4.45 10.13
N SER A 16 10.43 -4.77 9.72
CA SER A 16 10.98 -4.35 8.43
C SER A 16 10.15 -4.89 7.26
N ILE A 17 9.76 -6.18 7.29
CA ILE A 17 8.90 -6.78 6.28
C ILE A 17 7.53 -6.07 6.21
N LYS A 18 6.87 -5.87 7.36
CA LYS A 18 5.59 -5.15 7.41
C LYS A 18 5.69 -3.74 6.86
N ARG A 19 6.73 -3.00 7.21
CA ARG A 19 7.01 -1.67 6.62
C ARG A 19 7.24 -1.75 5.12
N THR A 20 7.96 -2.77 4.64
CA THR A 20 8.20 -2.97 3.21
C THR A 20 6.90 -3.24 2.47
N LEU A 21 6.01 -4.07 3.01
CA LEU A 21 4.67 -4.30 2.47
C LEU A 21 3.84 -3.00 2.45
N ASP A 22 3.94 -2.19 3.49
CA ASP A 22 3.26 -0.90 3.57
C ASP A 22 3.79 0.16 2.59
N THR A 23 4.97 -0.05 1.98
CA THR A 23 5.53 0.92 1.02
C THR A 23 4.69 1.08 -0.25
N VAL A 24 3.77 0.18 -0.54
CA VAL A 24 2.84 0.25 -1.68
C VAL A 24 1.47 0.79 -1.29
N ASN A 25 1.21 0.96 0.00
CA ASN A 25 -0.07 1.47 0.51
C ASN A 25 -0.07 2.99 0.60
N GLU A 26 -0.83 3.67 -0.26
CA GLU A 26 -0.86 5.13 -0.41
C GLU A 26 -1.23 5.88 0.88
N ILE A 27 -1.98 5.24 1.79
CA ILE A 27 -2.38 5.84 3.07
C ILE A 27 -1.37 5.60 4.19
N SER A 28 -0.36 4.78 3.97
CA SER A 28 0.68 4.48 4.97
C SER A 28 1.73 5.60 5.06
N HIS A 29 2.24 5.81 6.26
CA HIS A 29 3.43 6.66 6.47
C HIS A 29 4.71 6.09 5.83
N ALA A 30 4.71 4.80 5.49
CA ALA A 30 5.82 4.13 4.79
C ALA A 30 5.70 4.24 3.26
N PHE A 31 4.59 4.77 2.72
CA PHE A 31 4.34 4.78 1.28
C PHE A 31 5.51 5.32 0.47
N LEU A 32 5.87 4.61 -0.57
CA LEU A 32 6.95 4.94 -1.49
C LEU A 32 6.46 5.07 -2.93
N LEU A 33 5.94 3.99 -3.50
CA LEU A 33 5.42 3.91 -4.86
C LEU A 33 4.28 2.88 -4.93
N PRO A 34 3.35 2.98 -5.91
CA PRO A 34 2.39 1.92 -6.18
C PRO A 34 3.07 0.58 -6.50
N ALA A 35 2.39 -0.54 -6.24
CA ALA A 35 2.93 -1.89 -6.42
C ALA A 35 3.54 -2.11 -7.81
N LEU A 36 2.87 -1.66 -8.88
CA LEU A 36 3.35 -1.77 -10.26
C LEU A 36 4.69 -1.04 -10.53
N LEU A 37 5.05 -0.05 -9.73
CA LEU A 37 6.29 0.71 -9.86
C LEU A 37 7.31 0.36 -8.78
N ARG A 38 6.89 -0.36 -7.72
CA ARG A 38 7.72 -0.58 -6.54
C ARG A 38 9.00 -1.37 -6.85
N GLY A 39 8.93 -2.31 -7.77
CA GLY A 39 10.09 -3.10 -8.23
C GLY A 39 11.23 -2.28 -8.86
N ARG A 40 10.99 -1.02 -9.23
CA ARG A 40 12.03 -0.13 -9.77
C ARG A 40 13.01 0.36 -8.70
N VAL A 41 12.56 0.45 -7.45
CA VAL A 41 13.35 1.00 -6.33
C VAL A 41 14.03 -0.08 -5.51
N GLY A 42 13.96 -1.34 -5.93
CA GLY A 42 14.57 -2.49 -5.27
C GLY A 42 13.73 -3.75 -5.42
N GLU A 43 14.29 -4.87 -5.02
CA GLU A 43 13.56 -6.14 -5.05
C GLU A 43 12.28 -6.04 -4.20
N PHE A 44 11.16 -6.39 -4.80
CA PHE A 44 9.86 -6.37 -4.15
C PHE A 44 8.99 -7.52 -4.68
N SER A 45 8.62 -8.42 -3.80
CA SER A 45 7.70 -9.51 -4.06
C SER A 45 6.83 -9.70 -2.83
N ILE A 46 5.55 -9.40 -2.96
CA ILE A 46 4.58 -9.52 -1.86
C ILE A 46 4.57 -10.95 -1.32
N SER A 47 4.41 -11.94 -2.21
CA SER A 47 4.34 -13.36 -1.83
C SER A 47 5.60 -13.85 -1.11
N ALA A 48 6.78 -13.40 -1.54
CA ALA A 48 8.04 -13.78 -0.87
C ALA A 48 8.15 -13.16 0.53
N LEU A 49 7.73 -11.90 0.68
CA LEU A 49 7.74 -11.19 1.96
C LEU A 49 6.71 -11.78 2.93
N GLU A 50 5.52 -12.13 2.45
CA GLU A 50 4.48 -12.78 3.26
C GLU A 50 4.93 -14.17 3.72
N SER A 51 5.51 -14.98 2.83
CA SER A 51 6.05 -16.30 3.20
C SER A 51 7.20 -16.19 4.21
N GLU A 52 8.08 -15.19 4.08
CA GLU A 52 9.13 -14.93 5.07
C GLU A 52 8.53 -14.54 6.43
N LEU A 53 7.47 -13.70 6.41
CA LEU A 53 6.77 -13.28 7.63
C LEU A 53 6.12 -14.45 8.36
N GLU A 54 5.46 -15.36 7.62
CA GLU A 54 4.90 -16.61 8.18
C GLU A 54 5.99 -17.45 8.86
N GLY A 55 7.13 -17.64 8.19
CA GLY A 55 8.25 -18.38 8.76
C GLY A 55 8.88 -17.71 10.00
N ILE A 56 8.82 -16.37 10.09
CA ILE A 56 9.24 -15.64 11.30
C ILE A 56 8.21 -15.84 12.41
N GLN A 57 6.92 -15.77 12.10
CA GLN A 57 5.85 -16.02 13.07
C GLN A 57 5.99 -17.41 13.71
N GLU A 58 6.19 -18.45 12.90
CA GLU A 58 6.42 -19.81 13.39
C GLU A 58 7.61 -19.91 14.35
N LYS A 59 8.70 -19.17 14.06
CA LYS A 59 9.89 -19.12 14.95
C LYS A 59 9.60 -18.42 16.27
N ILE A 60 8.87 -17.31 16.21
CA ILE A 60 8.47 -16.55 17.43
C ILE A 60 7.55 -17.42 18.29
N ASP A 61 6.57 -18.08 17.67
CA ASP A 61 5.63 -18.98 18.37
C ASP A 61 6.37 -20.15 19.03
N ALA A 62 7.33 -20.78 18.33
CA ALA A 62 8.12 -21.88 18.88
C ALA A 62 8.93 -21.43 20.13
N ILE A 63 9.56 -20.24 20.06
CA ILE A 63 10.29 -19.67 21.21
C ILE A 63 9.32 -19.35 22.37
N ALA A 64 8.14 -18.83 22.07
CA ALA A 64 7.13 -18.52 23.07
C ALA A 64 6.60 -19.79 23.74
N PHE A 65 6.28 -20.82 22.96
CA PHE A 65 5.82 -22.12 23.49
C PHE A 65 6.85 -22.77 24.39
N GLU A 66 8.13 -22.74 24.02
CA GLU A 66 9.22 -23.25 24.86
C GLU A 66 9.34 -22.42 26.15
N LEU A 67 9.30 -21.09 26.06
CA LEU A 67 9.47 -20.18 27.18
C LEU A 67 8.36 -20.32 28.24
N TYR A 68 7.13 -20.54 27.79
CA TYR A 68 5.95 -20.67 28.66
C TYR A 68 5.60 -22.13 28.98
N GLU A 69 6.43 -23.09 28.55
CA GLU A 69 6.23 -24.54 28.75
C GLU A 69 4.84 -25.00 28.30
N ILE A 70 4.33 -24.46 27.17
CA ILE A 70 3.01 -24.77 26.64
C ILE A 70 3.01 -26.21 26.09
N SER A 71 2.04 -27.02 26.55
CA SER A 71 1.91 -28.40 26.10
C SER A 71 1.57 -28.53 24.61
N GLU A 72 1.91 -29.65 23.96
CA GLU A 72 1.59 -29.86 22.53
C GLU A 72 0.07 -29.77 22.25
N ASP A 73 -0.76 -30.23 23.18
CA ASP A 73 -2.22 -30.17 23.07
C ASP A 73 -2.70 -28.72 23.06
N ASP A 74 -2.16 -27.87 23.96
CA ASP A 74 -2.49 -26.46 24.02
C ASP A 74 -1.94 -25.67 22.80
N GLN A 75 -0.73 -26.02 22.30
CA GLN A 75 -0.19 -25.44 21.08
C GLN A 75 -1.10 -25.70 19.88
N ASN A 76 -1.62 -26.93 19.76
CA ASN A 76 -2.56 -27.29 18.71
C ASN A 76 -3.88 -26.55 18.83
N ALA A 77 -4.40 -26.37 20.04
CA ALA A 77 -5.62 -25.60 20.29
C ALA A 77 -5.44 -24.12 19.90
N ILE A 78 -4.30 -23.50 20.26
CA ILE A 78 -3.97 -22.11 19.88
C ILE A 78 -3.89 -21.96 18.37
N LYS A 79 -3.20 -22.87 17.68
CA LYS A 79 -3.04 -22.83 16.21
C LYS A 79 -4.36 -22.99 15.47
N LEU A 80 -5.28 -23.82 16.00
CA LEU A 80 -6.63 -23.98 15.45
C LEU A 80 -7.50 -22.73 15.67
N GLY A 81 -7.47 -22.15 16.88
CA GLY A 81 -8.19 -20.93 17.20
C GLY A 81 -7.78 -19.75 16.30
N ASN A 82 -6.48 -19.55 16.08
CA ASN A 82 -5.98 -18.48 15.21
C ASN A 82 -6.41 -18.67 13.73
N LYS A 83 -6.59 -19.89 13.26
CA LYS A 83 -7.10 -20.15 11.90
C LYS A 83 -8.58 -19.82 11.76
N GLU A 84 -9.37 -20.05 12.80
CA GLU A 84 -10.79 -19.72 12.80
C GLU A 84 -11.02 -18.20 12.89
N GLU A 85 -10.24 -17.47 13.71
CA GLU A 85 -10.30 -16.00 13.76
C GLU A 85 -9.85 -15.36 12.45
N SER A 86 -8.81 -15.85 11.81
CA SER A 86 -8.33 -15.36 10.51
C SER A 86 -9.37 -15.59 9.39
N SER A 87 -10.16 -16.65 9.46
CA SER A 87 -11.27 -16.91 8.51
C SER A 87 -12.52 -16.09 8.80
N LEU A 88 -12.73 -15.68 10.06
CA LEU A 88 -13.86 -14.83 10.44
C LEU A 88 -13.63 -13.36 10.11
N ASP A 89 -12.39 -12.87 10.21
CA ASP A 89 -12.04 -11.49 9.89
C ASP A 89 -12.19 -11.20 8.37
N SER A 90 -11.95 -12.21 7.54
CA SER A 90 -12.20 -12.12 6.09
C SER A 90 -13.70 -12.22 5.70
N SER A 91 -14.58 -12.70 6.62
CA SER A 91 -16.00 -12.86 6.36
C SER A 91 -16.88 -11.74 6.93
N ILE A 92 -16.34 -10.83 7.75
CA ILE A 92 -17.08 -9.71 8.35
C ILE A 92 -17.19 -8.50 7.38
N GLU A 93 -16.45 -8.49 6.28
CA GLU A 93 -16.55 -7.42 5.27
C GLU A 93 -17.69 -7.61 4.24
N ALA A 94 -18.51 -8.65 4.36
CA ALA A 94 -19.50 -9.04 3.34
C ALA A 94 -20.98 -8.86 3.71
N ASP A 95 -21.32 -8.00 4.67
CA ASP A 95 -22.72 -7.73 5.00
C ASP A 95 -22.99 -6.22 5.14
N GLU A 96 -23.10 -5.50 4.02
CA GLU A 96 -23.94 -4.31 3.89
C GLU A 96 -24.53 -4.26 2.49
N GLU A 97 -25.86 -4.43 2.46
CA GLU A 97 -26.72 -4.26 1.29
C GLU A 97 -26.46 -2.90 0.63
N ALA A 98 -25.83 -2.92 -0.52
CA ALA A 98 -25.93 -1.88 -1.53
C ALA A 98 -26.47 -2.56 -2.79
N ASP A 99 -27.57 -2.05 -3.31
CA ASP A 99 -28.23 -2.50 -4.52
C ASP A 99 -27.21 -2.83 -5.60
N ALA A 100 -27.10 -4.12 -5.88
CA ALA A 100 -26.25 -4.67 -6.91
C ALA A 100 -26.94 -4.50 -8.25
N ASP A 101 -26.47 -3.53 -9.03
CA ASP A 101 -26.63 -3.61 -10.47
C ASP A 101 -25.31 -4.16 -11.05
N ASP A 102 -25.41 -5.37 -11.51
CA ASP A 102 -24.49 -6.20 -12.30
C ASP A 102 -23.13 -5.55 -12.65
N LEU A 103 -22.07 -5.85 -11.88
CA LEU A 103 -20.69 -5.75 -12.36
C LEU A 103 -19.97 -7.08 -12.09
N GLU A 104 -19.72 -7.77 -13.19
CA GLU A 104 -19.06 -9.07 -13.27
C GLU A 104 -17.74 -9.09 -12.47
N GLU A 105 -17.66 -9.99 -11.49
CA GLU A 105 -16.43 -10.35 -10.77
C GLU A 105 -15.49 -11.12 -11.71
N GLU A 106 -14.66 -10.40 -12.47
CA GLU A 106 -13.46 -10.99 -13.05
C GLU A 106 -12.22 -10.11 -12.77
N SER A 107 -11.25 -10.69 -12.07
CA SER A 107 -9.88 -10.22 -11.82
C SER A 107 -9.70 -9.07 -10.80
N GLY A 108 -10.02 -9.30 -9.52
CA GLY A 108 -9.93 -8.29 -8.45
C GLY A 108 -8.53 -7.70 -8.17
N ASP A 109 -7.44 -8.39 -8.47
CA ASP A 109 -6.09 -7.95 -8.11
C ASP A 109 -5.52 -6.93 -9.13
N ASN A 110 -5.60 -7.22 -10.42
CA ASN A 110 -5.08 -6.33 -11.47
C ASN A 110 -5.82 -4.98 -11.56
N THR A 111 -7.14 -4.99 -11.33
CA THR A 111 -7.95 -3.77 -11.37
C THR A 111 -7.64 -2.84 -10.19
N SER A 112 -7.38 -3.42 -9.02
CA SER A 112 -6.95 -2.70 -7.83
C SER A 112 -5.58 -2.03 -8.04
N ASP A 113 -4.60 -2.74 -8.58
CA ASP A 113 -3.25 -2.23 -8.82
C ASP A 113 -3.22 -1.11 -9.87
N GLN A 114 -4.04 -1.22 -10.91
CA GLN A 114 -4.21 -0.16 -11.91
C GLN A 114 -4.86 1.09 -11.29
N GLY A 115 -5.90 0.91 -10.47
CA GLY A 115 -6.53 2.00 -9.72
C GLY A 115 -5.54 2.71 -8.79
N ASN A 116 -4.69 1.94 -8.10
CA ASN A 116 -3.62 2.48 -7.23
C ASN A 116 -2.61 3.31 -8.03
N LEU A 117 -2.22 2.83 -9.21
CA LEU A 117 -1.31 3.57 -10.08
C LEU A 117 -1.93 4.87 -10.58
N LEU A 118 -3.19 4.84 -11.05
CA LEU A 118 -3.88 6.03 -11.52
C LEU A 118 -4.09 7.06 -10.39
N SER A 119 -4.46 6.61 -9.18
CA SER A 119 -4.57 7.47 -8.00
C SER A 119 -3.24 8.17 -7.69
N TRP A 120 -2.14 7.43 -7.73
CA TRP A 120 -0.81 7.98 -7.56
C TRP A 120 -0.46 9.01 -8.66
N CYS A 121 -0.79 8.74 -9.93
CA CYS A 121 -0.58 9.68 -11.03
C CYS A 121 -1.36 10.98 -10.82
N VAL A 122 -2.60 10.91 -10.33
CA VAL A 122 -3.38 12.08 -9.91
C VAL A 122 -2.63 12.85 -8.82
N GLY A 123 -2.14 12.15 -7.80
CA GLY A 123 -1.35 12.76 -6.73
C GLY A 123 -0.06 13.43 -7.21
N VAL A 124 0.62 12.88 -8.22
CA VAL A 124 1.77 13.51 -8.88
C VAL A 124 1.34 14.78 -9.61
N GLY A 125 0.22 14.74 -10.34
CA GLY A 125 -0.35 15.92 -11.03
C GLY A 125 -0.65 17.06 -10.07
N PHE A 126 -1.14 16.76 -8.86
CA PHE A 126 -1.39 17.73 -7.78
C PHE A 126 -0.14 18.10 -6.96
N GLY A 127 1.04 17.55 -7.27
CA GLY A 127 2.27 17.82 -6.52
C GLY A 127 2.32 17.16 -5.13
N ARG A 128 1.51 16.13 -4.90
CA ARG A 128 1.54 15.34 -3.64
C ARG A 128 2.67 14.34 -3.61
N PHE A 129 2.87 13.61 -4.71
CA PHE A 129 3.87 12.54 -4.83
C PHE A 129 5.04 12.93 -5.71
N ASP A 130 6.19 12.33 -5.46
CA ASP A 130 7.44 12.60 -6.15
C ASP A 130 7.69 11.59 -7.27
N LEU A 131 7.48 12.02 -8.52
CA LEU A 131 7.73 11.24 -9.72
C LEU A 131 9.19 10.74 -9.83
N ARG A 132 10.16 11.49 -9.28
CA ARG A 132 11.60 11.20 -9.40
C ARG A 132 12.02 9.90 -8.73
N LEU A 133 11.21 9.38 -7.80
CA LEU A 133 11.41 8.04 -7.24
C LEU A 133 11.13 6.94 -8.29
N ALA A 134 10.08 7.10 -9.07
CA ALA A 134 9.70 6.14 -10.11
C ALA A 134 10.63 6.22 -11.34
N THR A 135 11.19 7.40 -11.62
CA THR A 135 12.18 7.59 -12.71
C THR A 135 13.63 7.37 -12.27
N LEU A 136 13.85 7.04 -10.98
CA LEU A 136 15.18 6.83 -10.39
C LEU A 136 16.08 8.09 -10.37
N GLU A 137 15.51 9.27 -10.59
CA GLU A 137 16.21 10.55 -10.45
C GLU A 137 16.44 10.91 -8.97
N ARG A 138 15.68 10.27 -8.07
CA ARG A 138 15.82 10.37 -6.63
C ARG A 138 15.86 8.97 -6.02
N SER A 139 16.79 8.75 -5.09
CA SER A 139 16.84 7.51 -4.31
C SER A 139 15.82 7.51 -3.19
N ALA A 140 15.28 6.33 -2.86
CA ALA A 140 14.48 6.16 -1.65
C ALA A 140 15.34 6.44 -0.40
N PRO A 141 14.79 7.09 0.63
CA PRO A 141 15.49 7.22 1.89
C PRO A 141 15.69 5.84 2.54
N PRO A 142 16.71 5.69 3.41
CA PRO A 142 16.90 4.46 4.16
C PRO A 142 15.68 4.19 5.06
N GLU A 143 15.43 2.92 5.33
CA GLU A 143 14.40 2.52 6.29
C GLU A 143 14.79 3.05 7.69
N PRO A 144 13.85 3.71 8.41
CA PRO A 144 14.11 4.15 9.78
C PRO A 144 14.19 2.96 10.74
N ASP A 145 14.90 3.12 11.85
CA ASP A 145 14.94 2.10 12.92
C ASP A 145 13.52 1.81 13.46
N PRO A 146 13.24 0.59 13.98
CA PRO A 146 11.91 0.18 14.42
C PRO A 146 11.24 1.12 15.42
N PHE A 147 12.01 1.80 16.22
CA PHE A 147 11.52 2.71 17.28
C PHE A 147 11.68 4.19 16.96
N ASP A 148 12.16 4.52 15.77
CA ASP A 148 12.23 5.91 15.34
C ASP A 148 10.83 6.50 15.16
N PRO A 149 10.67 7.82 15.42
CA PRO A 149 9.40 8.48 15.18
C PRO A 149 9.02 8.41 13.71
N LEU A 150 7.74 8.19 13.43
CA LEU A 150 7.23 8.20 12.07
C LEU A 150 7.48 9.57 11.41
N PRO A 151 7.91 9.60 10.15
CA PRO A 151 8.11 10.85 9.43
C PRO A 151 6.78 11.58 9.25
N ALA A 152 6.79 12.91 9.26
CA ALA A 152 5.61 13.73 9.02
C ALA A 152 5.03 13.55 7.60
N LYS A 153 5.89 13.17 6.65
CA LYS A 153 5.53 12.83 5.25
C LYS A 153 6.09 11.47 4.91
N SER A 154 5.30 10.69 4.16
CA SER A 154 5.80 9.42 3.64
C SER A 154 6.95 9.66 2.64
N PRO A 155 7.87 8.68 2.49
CA PRO A 155 9.00 8.79 1.55
C PRO A 155 8.61 9.07 0.10
N GLY A 156 7.41 8.61 -0.33
CA GLY A 156 6.86 8.82 -1.66
C GLY A 156 6.32 10.22 -1.93
N MET A 157 6.15 11.03 -0.88
CA MET A 157 5.66 12.40 -1.05
C MET A 157 6.74 13.33 -1.61
N LEU A 158 6.27 14.40 -2.26
CA LEU A 158 7.14 15.47 -2.74
C LEU A 158 7.80 16.17 -1.55
N PRO A 159 9.15 16.25 -1.49
CA PRO A 159 9.86 16.95 -0.43
C PRO A 159 9.54 18.45 -0.40
N ASP A 160 9.64 19.04 0.80
CA ASP A 160 9.45 20.49 0.95
C ASP A 160 10.45 21.28 0.09
N GLY A 161 9.95 22.26 -0.64
CA GLY A 161 10.74 23.09 -1.54
C GLY A 161 11.12 22.43 -2.87
N ALA A 162 10.77 21.17 -3.10
CA ALA A 162 10.97 20.54 -4.39
C ALA A 162 9.94 21.04 -5.43
N ALA A 163 10.37 21.17 -6.68
CA ALA A 163 9.46 21.53 -7.76
C ALA A 163 8.47 20.38 -8.04
N PRO A 164 7.16 20.68 -8.12
CA PRO A 164 6.17 19.68 -8.51
C PRO A 164 6.30 19.32 -9.99
N PHE A 165 5.74 18.17 -10.38
CA PHE A 165 5.67 17.73 -11.78
C PHE A 165 4.97 18.77 -12.65
N HIS A 166 3.87 19.33 -12.17
CA HIS A 166 3.10 20.37 -12.83
C HIS A 166 2.83 21.53 -11.88
N VAL A 167 3.08 22.75 -12.34
CA VAL A 167 2.81 23.97 -11.56
C VAL A 167 1.40 24.46 -11.89
N HIS A 168 0.56 24.58 -10.87
CA HIS A 168 -0.81 25.08 -10.97
C HIS A 168 -1.21 25.86 -9.72
N GLU A 169 -2.24 26.70 -9.84
CA GLU A 169 -2.75 27.52 -8.73
C GLU A 169 -3.81 26.79 -7.86
N GLY A 170 -3.67 25.48 -7.70
CA GLY A 170 -4.55 24.65 -6.87
C GLY A 170 -5.76 24.05 -7.60
N ILE A 171 -5.98 24.37 -8.87
CA ILE A 171 -7.10 23.87 -9.67
C ILE A 171 -6.58 23.11 -10.88
N LEU A 172 -7.03 21.86 -11.03
CA LEU A 172 -6.94 21.08 -12.26
C LEU A 172 -8.35 20.90 -12.83
N VAL A 173 -8.45 20.83 -14.14
CA VAL A 173 -9.73 20.83 -14.85
C VAL A 173 -9.92 19.54 -15.66
N ASP A 174 -11.17 19.25 -16.01
CA ASP A 174 -11.52 18.24 -17.00
C ASP A 174 -11.93 18.95 -18.29
N ASP A 175 -10.93 19.45 -19.03
CA ASP A 175 -11.13 20.19 -20.27
C ASP A 175 -10.01 19.84 -21.25
N GLN A 176 -10.37 19.08 -22.30
CA GLN A 176 -9.42 18.59 -23.29
C GLN A 176 -8.75 19.76 -24.02
N GLY A 177 -7.42 19.79 -23.95
CA GLY A 177 -6.61 20.86 -24.55
C GLY A 177 -6.26 22.01 -23.59
N HIS A 178 -6.83 22.01 -22.39
CA HIS A 178 -6.45 22.98 -21.36
C HIS A 178 -5.06 22.66 -20.77
N PRO A 179 -4.20 23.64 -20.46
CA PRO A 179 -2.87 23.41 -19.85
C PRO A 179 -2.93 22.64 -18.51
N HIS A 180 -4.03 22.77 -17.77
CA HIS A 180 -4.28 22.11 -16.50
C HIS A 180 -5.29 20.95 -16.59
N ASP A 181 -5.43 20.33 -17.77
CA ASP A 181 -6.28 19.16 -17.97
C ASP A 181 -5.69 17.95 -17.21
N LEU A 182 -6.43 17.46 -16.22
CA LEU A 182 -5.99 16.39 -15.34
C LEU A 182 -5.76 15.07 -16.09
N ALA A 183 -6.62 14.70 -17.05
CA ALA A 183 -6.46 13.47 -17.82
C ALA A 183 -5.13 13.48 -18.59
N ARG A 184 -4.82 14.59 -19.27
CA ARG A 184 -3.55 14.77 -19.98
C ARG A 184 -2.35 14.69 -19.03
N LEU A 185 -2.43 15.29 -17.83
CA LEU A 185 -1.34 15.22 -16.85
C LEU A 185 -1.12 13.79 -16.35
N VAL A 186 -2.18 13.01 -16.11
CA VAL A 186 -2.08 11.61 -15.73
C VAL A 186 -1.42 10.80 -16.85
N GLU A 187 -1.81 11.01 -18.11
CA GLU A 187 -1.19 10.37 -19.28
C GLU A 187 0.30 10.73 -19.41
N GLU A 188 0.66 11.99 -19.18
CA GLU A 188 2.07 12.43 -19.16
C GLU A 188 2.88 11.76 -18.04
N VAL A 189 2.31 11.59 -16.85
CA VAL A 189 2.97 10.86 -15.75
C VAL A 189 3.18 9.41 -16.13
N LEU A 190 2.15 8.73 -16.67
CA LEU A 190 2.26 7.34 -17.13
C LEU A 190 3.35 7.18 -18.20
N ALA A 191 3.39 8.09 -19.18
CA ALA A 191 4.43 8.11 -20.21
C ALA A 191 5.85 8.30 -19.62
N ARG A 192 6.00 9.16 -18.61
CA ARG A 192 7.29 9.39 -17.95
C ARG A 192 7.77 8.18 -17.16
N VAL A 193 6.87 7.38 -16.64
CA VAL A 193 7.20 6.12 -15.95
C VAL A 193 7.14 4.90 -16.86
N ASP A 194 7.05 5.08 -18.17
CA ASP A 194 7.03 4.01 -19.16
C ASP A 194 6.03 2.89 -18.83
N VAL A 195 4.81 3.30 -18.52
CA VAL A 195 3.67 2.41 -18.31
C VAL A 195 2.62 2.71 -19.36
N ALA A 196 2.05 1.63 -19.93
CA ALA A 196 1.01 1.77 -20.93
C ALA A 196 -0.20 2.57 -20.39
N VAL A 197 -0.65 3.55 -21.18
CA VAL A 197 -1.82 4.35 -20.82
C VAL A 197 -3.06 3.47 -20.97
N PRO A 198 -3.94 3.37 -19.95
CA PRO A 198 -5.24 2.72 -20.09
C PRO A 198 -6.09 3.38 -21.18
N GLU A 199 -6.95 2.62 -21.81
CA GLU A 199 -7.75 3.09 -22.98
C GLU A 199 -8.63 4.30 -22.69
N ASP A 200 -9.00 4.56 -21.41
CA ASP A 200 -9.90 5.68 -21.07
C ASP A 200 -9.62 6.26 -19.67
N VAL A 201 -8.47 6.92 -19.51
CA VAL A 201 -8.07 7.63 -18.28
C VAL A 201 -9.12 8.67 -17.87
N ARG A 202 -9.66 9.44 -18.84
CA ARG A 202 -10.64 10.48 -18.57
C ARG A 202 -11.94 9.89 -17.99
N ARG A 203 -12.43 8.80 -18.58
CA ARG A 203 -13.63 8.12 -18.08
C ARG A 203 -13.43 7.61 -16.65
N TRP A 204 -12.27 7.00 -16.37
CA TRP A 204 -11.93 6.54 -15.02
C TRP A 204 -11.93 7.71 -14.02
N LEU A 205 -11.31 8.84 -14.37
CA LEU A 205 -11.30 10.04 -13.54
C LEU A 205 -12.70 10.58 -13.26
N GLN A 206 -13.61 10.53 -14.23
CA GLN A 206 -14.98 11.03 -14.10
C GLN A 206 -15.91 10.13 -13.28
N ARG A 207 -15.72 8.80 -13.34
CA ARG A 207 -16.66 7.82 -12.79
C ARG A 207 -16.11 7.08 -11.58
N ASP A 208 -14.85 6.63 -11.67
CA ASP A 208 -14.31 5.62 -10.77
C ASP A 208 -13.36 6.21 -9.73
N PHE A 209 -12.68 7.33 -10.04
CA PHE A 209 -11.69 7.94 -9.15
C PHE A 209 -12.31 8.34 -7.80
N PHE A 210 -13.45 9.00 -7.80
CA PHE A 210 -14.03 9.50 -6.55
C PHE A 210 -14.52 8.38 -5.62
N PRO A 211 -15.28 7.37 -6.09
CA PRO A 211 -15.60 6.17 -5.30
C PRO A 211 -14.35 5.44 -4.79
N PHE A 212 -13.37 5.20 -5.65
CA PHE A 212 -12.10 4.57 -5.30
C PHE A 212 -11.36 5.36 -4.19
N HIS A 213 -11.29 6.67 -4.34
CA HIS A 213 -10.64 7.54 -3.37
C HIS A 213 -11.38 7.56 -2.03
N LEU A 214 -12.72 7.63 -2.05
CA LEU A 214 -13.53 7.57 -0.84
C LEU A 214 -13.36 6.23 -0.10
N GLN A 215 -13.42 5.11 -0.81
CA GLN A 215 -13.21 3.79 -0.21
C GLN A 215 -11.85 3.71 0.48
N ARG A 216 -10.82 4.29 -0.11
CA ARG A 216 -9.45 4.22 0.39
C ARG A 216 -9.18 5.17 1.56
N TYR A 217 -9.75 6.37 1.54
CA TYR A 217 -9.47 7.41 2.52
C TYR A 217 -10.59 7.65 3.53
N SER A 218 -11.80 7.11 3.31
CA SER A 218 -12.83 7.18 4.32
C SER A 218 -12.42 6.31 5.51
N LYS A 219 -12.49 6.89 6.70
CA LYS A 219 -12.35 6.10 7.91
C LYS A 219 -13.50 5.11 7.95
N SER A 220 -13.20 3.82 8.01
CA SER A 220 -14.18 2.81 8.36
C SER A 220 -14.99 3.32 9.55
N ARG A 221 -16.29 3.47 9.37
CA ARG A 221 -17.19 3.80 10.50
C ARG A 221 -17.19 2.58 11.40
N ARG A 222 -16.36 2.59 12.41
CA ARG A 222 -16.51 1.63 13.50
C ARG A 222 -17.91 1.88 14.06
N LYS A 223 -18.79 0.92 13.90
CA LYS A 223 -20.07 0.92 14.63
C LYS A 223 -19.72 0.97 16.12
N ALA A 224 -20.14 2.03 16.79
CA ALA A 224 -20.04 2.18 18.23
C ALA A 224 -21.02 1.22 18.92
#